data_15f0eff1a5f8767f6ea38e7e81c260bc
#
_entry.id   15f0eff1a5f8767f6ea38e7e81c260bc
#
_cell.length_a   1.000
_cell.length_b   1.000
_cell.length_c   1.000
_cell.angle_alpha   90.00
_cell.angle_beta   90.00
_cell.angle_gamma   90.00
#
_symmetry.space_group_name_H-M   'P 1'
#
loop_
_entity.id
_entity.type
_entity.pdbx_description
1 polymer ?
#
loop_
_entity_poly.entity_id
_entity_poly.type
_entity_poly.pdbx_seq_one_letter_code
_entity_poly.pdbx_strand_id
1 'polypeptide(L)'
;MLAPTLSYAATSCVWRSTNTPAPVYLVGTIHALSGKDYPLPKAYDQAIRDSKTVLFEQDPKPNPHYRALWERAAKYPNGEEIGRHLHAKTYKLMFAAIRQVSWDWNEIKYYRPWALAALGWGIRGYNDVRGSLGVDNHLEHLAKRFHKQMGGLESDAEHLEVMRGMPDIDAELMLVDSMVHGPKNKAQMEQVTAAWKRGDLGPPTAEVARSRQLNLGAEIRLLDYRNLRWAKRFEPRIKSGESIAVVAGSAHFVGPNNVRELLEKRGYKFEQL
;
A
#
# COMPACT_ATOMS: atom_id res chain seq x y z
N MET A 1 -28.52 21.82 -27.05
CA MET A 1 -28.69 20.42 -26.58
C MET A 1 -27.33 19.94 -26.12
N LEU A 2 -27.12 19.84 -24.81
CA LEU A 2 -25.92 19.22 -24.24
C LEU A 2 -26.09 17.70 -24.36
N ALA A 3 -25.18 17.04 -25.03
CA ALA A 3 -25.15 15.58 -25.11
C ALA A 3 -25.02 15.02 -23.67
N PRO A 4 -25.76 13.95 -23.32
CA PRO A 4 -25.60 13.33 -22.03
C PRO A 4 -24.17 12.78 -21.94
N THR A 5 -23.38 13.28 -20.99
CA THR A 5 -22.14 12.62 -20.57
C THR A 5 -22.53 11.24 -20.06
N LEU A 6 -22.27 10.20 -20.83
CA LEU A 6 -22.32 8.82 -20.35
C LEU A 6 -21.28 8.71 -19.22
N SER A 7 -21.75 8.81 -17.98
CA SER A 7 -20.98 8.39 -16.83
C SER A 7 -20.77 6.88 -16.98
N TYR A 8 -19.65 6.46 -17.53
CA TYR A 8 -19.23 5.07 -17.39
C TYR A 8 -19.08 4.79 -15.89
N ALA A 9 -19.83 3.82 -15.41
CA ALA A 9 -19.63 3.34 -14.03
C ALA A 9 -18.14 2.97 -13.89
N ALA A 10 -17.47 3.58 -12.89
CA ALA A 10 -16.08 3.30 -12.61
C ALA A 10 -15.87 1.79 -12.42
N THR A 11 -14.90 1.22 -13.10
CA THR A 11 -14.67 -0.23 -13.15
C THR A 11 -13.33 -0.64 -12.54
N SER A 12 -12.57 0.31 -11.99
CA SER A 12 -11.26 0.02 -11.38
C SER A 12 -10.82 1.11 -10.40
N CYS A 13 -9.82 0.81 -9.56
CA CYS A 13 -9.13 1.80 -8.73
C CYS A 13 -7.99 2.50 -9.51
N VAL A 14 -8.31 2.97 -10.70
CA VAL A 14 -7.42 3.77 -11.55
C VAL A 14 -8.11 5.07 -11.91
N TRP A 15 -7.39 6.17 -11.76
CA TRP A 15 -7.87 7.51 -12.14
C TRP A 15 -6.95 8.09 -13.19
N ARG A 16 -7.52 8.84 -14.11
CA ARG A 16 -6.82 9.58 -15.16
C ARG A 16 -7.09 11.06 -15.03
N SER A 17 -6.06 11.88 -15.16
CA SER A 17 -6.22 13.33 -15.20
C SER A 17 -6.99 13.78 -16.45
N THR A 18 -7.84 14.82 -16.29
CA THR A 18 -8.65 15.37 -17.39
C THR A 18 -8.23 16.79 -17.80
N ASN A 19 -7.33 17.42 -17.05
CA ASN A 19 -6.92 18.82 -17.28
C ASN A 19 -5.39 19.01 -17.24
N THR A 20 -4.62 17.98 -17.58
CA THR A 20 -3.15 18.04 -17.64
C THR A 20 -2.69 17.96 -19.10
N PRO A 21 -1.51 18.54 -19.46
CA PRO A 21 -0.97 18.50 -20.80
C PRO A 21 -0.71 17.08 -21.33
N ALA A 22 -0.34 16.16 -20.46
CA ALA A 22 -0.15 14.75 -20.76
C ALA A 22 -0.91 13.89 -19.74
N PRO A 23 -1.23 12.63 -20.03
CA PRO A 23 -1.95 11.75 -19.12
C PRO A 23 -1.19 11.54 -17.80
N VAL A 24 -1.88 11.71 -16.69
CA VAL A 24 -1.40 11.36 -15.35
C VAL A 24 -2.37 10.31 -14.80
N TYR A 25 -1.83 9.17 -14.44
CA TYR A 25 -2.60 8.08 -13.85
C TYR A 25 -2.26 7.93 -12.37
N LEU A 26 -3.31 7.77 -11.54
CA LEU A 26 -3.19 7.33 -10.17
C LEU A 26 -3.72 5.90 -10.14
N VAL A 27 -2.90 4.96 -9.68
CA VAL A 27 -3.16 3.52 -9.79
C VAL A 27 -3.12 2.89 -8.41
N GLY A 28 -4.31 2.63 -7.86
CA GLY A 28 -4.48 2.04 -6.54
C GLY A 28 -4.30 0.52 -6.58
N THR A 29 -3.33 -0.01 -5.82
CA THR A 29 -2.95 -1.42 -5.82
C THR A 29 -3.38 -2.16 -4.55
N ILE A 30 -3.31 -3.49 -4.63
CA ILE A 30 -3.31 -4.42 -3.50
C ILE A 30 -2.02 -5.24 -3.57
N HIS A 31 -1.24 -5.22 -2.49
CA HIS A 31 0.10 -5.80 -2.45
C HIS A 31 0.13 -7.34 -2.45
N ALA A 32 -1.00 -7.99 -2.19
CA ALA A 32 -1.08 -9.46 -2.20
C ALA A 32 -2.45 -9.91 -2.72
N LEU A 33 -2.46 -10.72 -3.75
CA LEU A 33 -3.65 -11.28 -4.39
C LEU A 33 -3.54 -12.80 -4.54
N SER A 34 -4.62 -13.41 -4.99
CA SER A 34 -4.66 -14.80 -5.43
C SER A 34 -4.75 -14.90 -6.95
N GLY A 35 -4.47 -16.07 -7.52
CA GLY A 35 -4.58 -16.29 -8.96
C GLY A 35 -6.00 -16.06 -9.51
N LYS A 36 -7.05 -16.26 -8.68
CA LYS A 36 -8.46 -16.02 -9.06
C LYS A 36 -8.81 -14.56 -9.28
N ASP A 37 -7.97 -13.63 -8.77
CA ASP A 37 -8.21 -12.21 -8.90
C ASP A 37 -7.77 -11.65 -10.26
N TYR A 38 -7.08 -12.46 -11.05
CA TYR A 38 -6.65 -12.15 -12.41
C TYR A 38 -7.66 -12.68 -13.46
N PRO A 39 -7.80 -12.01 -14.62
CA PRO A 39 -7.08 -10.81 -15.04
C PRO A 39 -7.54 -9.54 -14.28
N LEU A 40 -6.64 -8.56 -14.20
CA LEU A 40 -6.98 -7.22 -13.70
C LEU A 40 -7.85 -6.45 -14.72
N PRO A 41 -8.60 -5.42 -14.27
CA PRO A 41 -9.29 -4.51 -15.19
C PRO A 41 -8.32 -3.86 -16.19
N LYS A 42 -8.76 -3.67 -17.44
CA LYS A 42 -7.92 -3.15 -18.54
C LYS A 42 -7.28 -1.79 -18.26
N ALA A 43 -7.89 -0.98 -17.39
CA ALA A 43 -7.38 0.33 -17.01
C ALA A 43 -5.98 0.28 -16.37
N TYR A 44 -5.64 -0.80 -15.68
CA TYR A 44 -4.30 -1.01 -15.11
C TYR A 44 -3.24 -1.12 -16.20
N ASP A 45 -3.46 -1.97 -17.19
CA ASP A 45 -2.56 -2.13 -18.34
C ASP A 45 -2.47 -0.84 -19.15
N GLN A 46 -3.60 -0.16 -19.36
CA GLN A 46 -3.67 1.10 -20.08
C GLN A 46 -2.83 2.18 -19.40
N ALA A 47 -2.96 2.35 -18.07
CA ALA A 47 -2.18 3.33 -17.32
C ALA A 47 -0.67 3.15 -17.53
N ILE A 48 -0.18 1.90 -17.55
CA ILE A 48 1.23 1.62 -17.82
C ILE A 48 1.60 1.91 -19.29
N ARG A 49 0.76 1.48 -20.25
CA ARG A 49 1.04 1.68 -21.68
C ARG A 49 1.15 3.16 -22.07
N ASP A 50 0.24 3.98 -21.55
CA ASP A 50 0.11 5.40 -21.89
C ASP A 50 1.15 6.28 -21.18
N SER A 51 1.81 5.76 -20.14
CA SER A 51 2.80 6.51 -19.37
C SER A 51 4.22 6.33 -19.91
N LYS A 52 4.99 7.42 -19.95
CA LYS A 52 6.44 7.39 -20.19
C LYS A 52 7.18 6.88 -18.96
N THR A 53 6.76 7.34 -17.80
CA THR A 53 7.37 6.99 -16.50
C THR A 53 6.33 6.37 -15.57
N VAL A 54 6.76 5.33 -14.84
CA VAL A 54 5.97 4.67 -13.81
C VAL A 54 6.69 4.87 -12.47
N LEU A 55 6.01 5.50 -11.51
CA LEU A 55 6.52 5.76 -10.17
C LEU A 55 5.82 4.81 -9.19
N PHE A 56 6.60 3.96 -8.57
CA PHE A 56 6.17 3.07 -7.49
C PHE A 56 6.39 3.73 -6.13
N GLU A 57 5.87 3.16 -5.06
CA GLU A 57 6.15 3.65 -3.70
C GLU A 57 7.66 3.72 -3.45
N GLN A 58 8.38 2.65 -3.74
CA GLN A 58 9.84 2.57 -3.74
C GLN A 58 10.37 2.28 -5.15
N ASP A 59 11.64 2.61 -5.41
CA ASP A 59 12.30 2.22 -6.67
C ASP A 59 12.31 0.68 -6.75
N PRO A 60 11.74 0.07 -7.80
CA PRO A 60 11.70 -1.38 -7.93
C PRO A 60 13.05 -2.02 -8.23
N LYS A 61 14.12 -1.24 -8.40
CA LYS A 61 15.46 -1.79 -8.56
C LYS A 61 15.91 -2.48 -7.26
N PRO A 62 16.37 -3.74 -7.34
CA PRO A 62 16.90 -4.44 -6.16
C PRO A 62 18.01 -3.63 -5.49
N ASN A 63 17.86 -3.40 -4.19
CA ASN A 63 18.88 -2.76 -3.37
C ASN A 63 19.27 -3.68 -2.19
N PRO A 64 20.32 -4.52 -2.34
CA PRO A 64 20.76 -5.41 -1.26
C PRO A 64 21.16 -4.67 0.02
N HIS A 65 21.70 -3.45 -0.09
CA HIS A 65 22.05 -2.63 1.05
C HIS A 65 20.80 -2.22 1.85
N TYR A 66 19.75 -1.80 1.17
CA TYR A 66 18.47 -1.48 1.82
C TYR A 66 17.88 -2.70 2.54
N ARG A 67 17.89 -3.85 1.90
CA ARG A 67 17.40 -5.10 2.51
C ARG A 67 18.12 -5.40 3.83
N ALA A 68 19.44 -5.29 3.85
CA ALA A 68 20.24 -5.50 5.06
C ALA A 68 19.92 -4.46 6.16
N LEU A 69 19.71 -3.19 5.78
CA LEU A 69 19.29 -2.14 6.71
C LEU A 69 17.91 -2.42 7.29
N TRP A 70 16.96 -2.85 6.44
CA TRP A 70 15.61 -3.21 6.88
C TRP A 70 15.63 -4.38 7.86
N GLU A 71 16.33 -5.47 7.52
CA GLU A 71 16.47 -6.65 8.37
C GLU A 71 17.08 -6.30 9.75
N ARG A 72 18.07 -5.42 9.75
CA ARG A 72 18.68 -4.92 11.00
C ARG A 72 17.71 -4.06 11.80
N ALA A 73 16.98 -3.15 11.15
CA ALA A 73 16.02 -2.27 11.81
C ALA A 73 14.80 -3.04 12.32
N ALA A 74 14.41 -4.11 11.65
CA ALA A 74 13.27 -4.95 12.00
C ALA A 74 13.45 -5.73 13.31
N LYS A 75 14.68 -5.89 13.78
CA LYS A 75 15.01 -6.65 15.00
C LYS A 75 15.46 -5.74 16.12
N TYR A 76 15.24 -6.19 17.35
CA TYR A 76 15.85 -5.58 18.53
C TYR A 76 17.35 -5.86 18.57
N PRO A 77 18.16 -4.92 19.09
CA PRO A 77 19.61 -5.13 19.21
C PRO A 77 19.91 -6.16 20.31
N ASN A 78 21.12 -6.71 20.28
CA ASN A 78 21.70 -7.54 21.36
C ASN A 78 20.88 -8.78 21.74
N GLY A 79 20.03 -9.29 20.82
CA GLY A 79 19.21 -10.46 21.09
C GLY A 79 18.07 -10.22 22.07
N GLU A 80 17.66 -8.98 22.27
CA GLU A 80 16.46 -8.67 23.06
C GLU A 80 15.22 -9.26 22.41
N GLU A 81 14.30 -9.73 23.26
CA GLU A 81 13.06 -10.36 22.80
C GLU A 81 11.88 -9.38 22.89
N ILE A 82 10.99 -9.47 21.93
CA ILE A 82 9.77 -8.66 21.81
C ILE A 82 8.92 -8.64 23.08
N GLY A 83 8.95 -9.71 23.87
CA GLY A 83 8.20 -9.80 25.11
C GLY A 83 8.56 -8.76 26.18
N ARG A 84 9.74 -8.14 26.08
CA ARG A 84 10.18 -7.05 26.98
C ARG A 84 9.59 -5.70 26.57
N HIS A 85 9.07 -5.59 25.37
CA HIS A 85 8.64 -4.34 24.73
C HIS A 85 7.13 -4.27 24.51
N LEU A 86 6.43 -5.39 24.71
CA LEU A 86 4.98 -5.45 24.57
C LEU A 86 4.26 -5.35 25.91
N HIS A 87 3.08 -4.76 25.87
CA HIS A 87 2.14 -4.88 26.98
C HIS A 87 1.79 -6.36 27.22
N ALA A 88 1.64 -6.78 28.49
CA ALA A 88 1.43 -8.17 28.86
C ALA A 88 0.20 -8.83 28.18
N LYS A 89 -0.85 -8.05 27.92
CA LYS A 89 -2.05 -8.54 27.18
C LYS A 89 -1.73 -8.82 25.73
N THR A 90 -0.98 -7.93 25.06
CA THR A 90 -0.54 -8.11 23.66
C THR A 90 0.37 -9.31 23.52
N TYR A 91 1.30 -9.48 24.45
CA TYR A 91 2.19 -10.65 24.48
C TYR A 91 1.42 -11.97 24.58
N LYS A 92 0.40 -12.05 25.46
CA LYS A 92 -0.48 -13.23 25.55
C LYS A 92 -1.27 -13.45 24.26
N LEU A 93 -1.82 -12.38 23.66
CA LEU A 93 -2.54 -12.45 22.41
C LEU A 93 -1.65 -12.98 21.29
N MET A 94 -0.39 -12.53 21.22
CA MET A 94 0.58 -12.97 20.23
C MET A 94 0.83 -14.48 20.29
N PHE A 95 0.99 -15.07 21.48
CA PHE A 95 1.12 -16.52 21.64
C PHE A 95 -0.10 -17.30 21.18
N ALA A 96 -1.30 -16.77 21.38
CA ALA A 96 -2.52 -17.39 20.88
C ALA A 96 -2.60 -17.32 19.35
N ALA A 97 -2.16 -16.19 18.77
CA ALA A 97 -2.23 -15.94 17.33
C ALA A 97 -1.13 -16.66 16.54
N ILE A 98 0.07 -16.87 17.11
CA ILE A 98 1.20 -17.50 16.44
C ILE A 98 0.90 -18.91 15.96
N ARG A 99 0.03 -19.63 16.70
CA ARG A 99 -0.42 -20.98 16.33
C ARG A 99 -1.23 -21.01 15.04
N GLN A 100 -1.75 -19.86 14.61
CA GLN A 100 -2.59 -19.73 13.41
C GLN A 100 -1.78 -19.39 12.16
N VAL A 101 -0.53 -18.94 12.30
CA VAL A 101 0.26 -18.37 11.19
C VAL A 101 1.56 -19.12 10.88
N SER A 102 1.77 -20.30 11.41
CA SER A 102 2.95 -21.17 11.13
C SER A 102 4.31 -20.45 11.22
N TRP A 103 4.45 -19.53 12.18
CA TRP A 103 5.73 -18.90 12.48
C TRP A 103 6.45 -19.63 13.62
N ASP A 104 7.76 -19.79 13.48
CA ASP A 104 8.59 -20.26 14.57
C ASP A 104 8.86 -19.14 15.56
N TRP A 105 8.48 -19.36 16.83
CA TRP A 105 8.75 -18.43 17.91
C TRP A 105 10.23 -18.05 18.01
N ASN A 106 11.14 -19.04 17.84
CA ASN A 106 12.58 -18.80 17.93
C ASN A 106 13.10 -17.84 16.86
N GLU A 107 12.40 -17.70 15.74
CA GLU A 107 12.76 -16.75 14.69
C GLU A 107 12.16 -15.38 14.94
N ILE A 108 10.87 -15.32 15.33
CA ILE A 108 10.12 -14.05 15.38
C ILE A 108 10.28 -13.28 16.68
N LYS A 109 10.70 -13.92 17.76
CA LYS A 109 10.81 -13.28 19.08
C LYS A 109 11.78 -12.08 19.15
N TYR A 110 12.66 -11.95 18.17
CA TYR A 110 13.61 -10.85 18.08
C TYR A 110 13.11 -9.67 17.24
N TYR A 111 11.96 -9.82 16.55
CA TYR A 111 11.45 -8.79 15.68
C TYR A 111 10.68 -7.72 16.46
N ARG A 112 10.72 -6.49 15.94
CA ARG A 112 9.90 -5.37 16.44
C ARG A 112 8.43 -5.57 16.02
N PRO A 113 7.46 -5.03 16.78
CA PRO A 113 6.03 -5.18 16.47
C PRO A 113 5.66 -4.73 15.06
N TRP A 114 6.16 -3.57 14.62
CA TRP A 114 5.89 -3.07 13.27
C TRP A 114 6.39 -4.03 12.18
N ALA A 115 7.52 -4.68 12.42
CA ALA A 115 8.11 -5.58 11.44
C ALA A 115 7.28 -6.86 11.28
N LEU A 116 6.77 -7.42 12.38
CA LEU A 116 5.86 -8.57 12.32
C LEU A 116 4.56 -8.22 11.60
N ALA A 117 4.01 -7.03 11.85
CA ALA A 117 2.83 -6.55 11.14
C ALA A 117 3.12 -6.39 9.63
N ALA A 118 4.24 -5.76 9.26
CA ALA A 118 4.67 -5.54 7.87
C ALA A 118 5.00 -6.84 7.13
N LEU A 119 5.52 -7.86 7.82
CA LEU A 119 5.76 -9.20 7.27
C LEU A 119 4.47 -9.98 6.94
N GLY A 120 3.33 -9.35 7.14
CA GLY A 120 2.04 -9.87 6.71
C GLY A 120 1.47 -10.90 7.67
N TRP A 121 1.56 -10.66 8.99
CA TRP A 121 0.89 -11.52 9.96
C TRP A 121 -0.56 -11.81 9.55
N GLY A 122 -1.27 -10.76 9.11
CA GLY A 122 -2.68 -10.86 8.75
C GLY A 122 -2.99 -11.71 7.51
N ILE A 123 -2.05 -11.91 6.59
CA ILE A 123 -2.27 -12.65 5.33
C ILE A 123 -1.65 -14.05 5.32
N ARG A 124 -0.79 -14.39 6.29
CA ARG A 124 -0.12 -15.70 6.33
C ARG A 124 -1.06 -16.89 6.55
N GLY A 125 -2.25 -16.67 7.05
CA GLY A 125 -3.30 -17.70 7.17
C GLY A 125 -4.00 -18.06 5.85
N TYR A 126 -3.67 -17.38 4.73
CA TYR A 126 -4.31 -17.59 3.43
C TYR A 126 -3.36 -18.27 2.46
N ASN A 127 -3.56 -19.57 2.22
CA ASN A 127 -2.66 -20.39 1.40
C ASN A 127 -2.59 -19.97 -0.07
N ASP A 128 -3.58 -19.24 -0.57
CA ASP A 128 -3.73 -18.83 -1.96
C ASP A 128 -3.36 -17.35 -2.22
N VAL A 129 -3.18 -16.54 -1.17
CA VAL A 129 -2.80 -15.12 -1.28
C VAL A 129 -1.30 -14.95 -1.16
N ARG A 130 -0.69 -14.28 -2.13
CA ARG A 130 0.76 -14.13 -2.21
C ARG A 130 1.14 -12.71 -2.61
N GLY A 131 2.18 -12.17 -1.98
CA GLY A 131 2.78 -10.90 -2.38
C GLY A 131 3.31 -10.93 -3.82
N SER A 132 3.84 -12.07 -4.29
CA SER A 132 4.30 -12.23 -5.68
C SER A 132 3.18 -12.06 -6.72
N LEU A 133 1.91 -12.18 -6.31
CA LEU A 133 0.73 -11.92 -7.12
C LEU A 133 0.14 -10.53 -6.87
N GLY A 134 0.80 -9.68 -6.08
CA GLY A 134 0.38 -8.30 -5.87
C GLY A 134 0.36 -7.49 -7.17
N VAL A 135 -0.55 -6.51 -7.21
CA VAL A 135 -0.72 -5.65 -8.39
C VAL A 135 0.55 -4.89 -8.71
N ASP A 136 1.28 -4.44 -7.70
CA ASP A 136 2.56 -3.72 -7.85
C ASP A 136 3.57 -4.54 -8.66
N ASN A 137 3.75 -5.81 -8.31
CA ASN A 137 4.64 -6.74 -9.02
C ASN A 137 4.18 -6.97 -10.47
N HIS A 138 2.87 -7.11 -10.69
CA HIS A 138 2.32 -7.26 -12.03
C HIS A 138 2.63 -6.03 -12.88
N LEU A 139 2.39 -4.83 -12.36
CA LEU A 139 2.62 -3.57 -13.08
C LEU A 139 4.10 -3.28 -13.28
N GLU A 140 4.96 -3.68 -12.33
CA GLU A 140 6.41 -3.62 -12.51
C GLU A 140 6.88 -4.50 -13.68
N HIS A 141 6.41 -5.75 -13.78
CA HIS A 141 6.70 -6.62 -14.91
C HIS A 141 6.20 -6.03 -16.22
N LEU A 142 5.01 -5.42 -16.20
CA LEU A 142 4.44 -4.78 -17.38
C LEU A 142 5.25 -3.55 -17.79
N ALA A 143 5.66 -2.70 -16.84
CA ALA A 143 6.52 -1.55 -17.09
C ALA A 143 7.87 -1.95 -17.70
N LYS A 144 8.50 -3.01 -17.18
CA LYS A 144 9.72 -3.58 -17.76
C LYS A 144 9.49 -4.06 -19.19
N ARG A 145 8.41 -4.81 -19.43
CA ARG A 145 8.05 -5.32 -20.77
C ARG A 145 7.85 -4.21 -21.81
N PHE A 146 7.30 -3.06 -21.36
CA PHE A 146 7.10 -1.90 -22.24
C PHE A 146 8.25 -0.89 -22.19
N HIS A 147 9.38 -1.26 -21.60
CA HIS A 147 10.59 -0.41 -21.50
C HIS A 147 10.29 0.98 -20.92
N LYS A 148 9.41 1.05 -19.91
CA LYS A 148 9.07 2.31 -19.25
C LYS A 148 10.20 2.77 -18.32
N GLN A 149 10.35 4.09 -18.18
CA GLN A 149 11.17 4.62 -17.09
C GLN A 149 10.50 4.30 -15.77
N MET A 150 11.26 3.84 -14.79
CA MET A 150 10.73 3.51 -13.46
C MET A 150 11.49 4.27 -12.39
N GLY A 151 10.82 4.54 -11.27
CA GLY A 151 11.42 5.16 -10.10
C GLY A 151 10.52 5.03 -8.87
N GLY A 152 11.02 5.56 -7.73
CA GLY A 152 10.29 5.58 -6.47
C GLY A 152 9.66 6.94 -6.17
N LEU A 153 8.50 6.93 -5.53
CA LEU A 153 7.89 8.11 -4.91
C LEU A 153 8.63 8.53 -3.65
N GLU A 154 9.31 7.60 -3.01
CA GLU A 154 10.21 7.84 -1.88
C GLU A 154 11.49 7.04 -2.03
N SER A 155 12.54 7.47 -1.34
CA SER A 155 13.79 6.72 -1.25
C SER A 155 13.67 5.58 -0.22
N ASP A 156 14.56 4.61 -0.33
CA ASP A 156 14.68 3.51 0.64
C ASP A 156 14.89 4.01 2.07
N ALA A 157 15.67 5.09 2.24
CA ALA A 157 15.91 5.69 3.54
C ALA A 157 14.63 6.32 4.13
N GLU A 158 13.84 7.02 3.29
CA GLU A 158 12.55 7.59 3.70
C GLU A 158 11.56 6.50 4.09
N HIS A 159 11.48 5.42 3.31
CA HIS A 159 10.61 4.29 3.62
C HIS A 159 10.99 3.61 4.93
N LEU A 160 12.28 3.33 5.12
CA LEU A 160 12.77 2.71 6.36
C LEU A 160 12.50 3.59 7.57
N GLU A 161 12.62 4.92 7.44
CA GLU A 161 12.35 5.86 8.53
C GLU A 161 10.86 5.90 8.92
N VAL A 162 9.94 5.72 7.96
CA VAL A 162 8.50 5.57 8.24
C VAL A 162 8.26 4.45 9.23
N MET A 163 8.92 3.32 9.03
CA MET A 163 8.75 2.13 9.87
C MET A 163 9.56 2.23 11.17
N ARG A 164 10.85 2.54 11.06
CA ARG A 164 11.78 2.58 12.19
C ARG A 164 11.44 3.67 13.21
N GLY A 165 10.96 4.82 12.73
CA GLY A 165 10.59 5.95 13.57
C GLY A 165 9.18 5.87 14.14
N MET A 166 8.48 4.73 14.00
CA MET A 166 7.15 4.55 14.57
C MET A 166 7.25 4.43 16.10
N PRO A 167 6.43 5.18 16.86
CA PRO A 167 6.36 5.01 18.32
C PRO A 167 6.00 3.58 18.71
N ASP A 168 6.55 3.08 19.81
CA ASP A 168 6.33 1.69 20.25
C ASP A 168 4.85 1.36 20.44
N ILE A 169 4.06 2.31 20.97
CA ILE A 169 2.61 2.11 21.14
C ILE A 169 1.89 1.95 19.80
N ASP A 170 2.26 2.74 18.79
CA ASP A 170 1.66 2.65 17.46
C ASP A 170 2.08 1.36 16.75
N ALA A 171 3.33 0.95 16.93
CA ALA A 171 3.85 -0.32 16.42
C ALA A 171 3.15 -1.53 17.06
N GLU A 172 2.90 -1.47 18.37
CA GLU A 172 2.16 -2.49 19.10
C GLU A 172 0.69 -2.57 18.66
N LEU A 173 0.01 -1.43 18.51
CA LEU A 173 -1.37 -1.37 18.01
C LEU A 173 -1.48 -1.90 16.59
N MET A 174 -0.52 -1.61 15.72
CA MET A 174 -0.45 -2.15 14.36
C MET A 174 -0.33 -3.69 14.38
N LEU A 175 0.50 -4.23 15.26
CA LEU A 175 0.63 -5.68 15.45
C LEU A 175 -0.69 -6.29 15.99
N VAL A 176 -1.33 -5.66 16.98
CA VAL A 176 -2.62 -6.10 17.52
C VAL A 176 -3.68 -6.14 16.42
N ASP A 177 -3.78 -5.09 15.62
CA ASP A 177 -4.72 -5.03 14.49
C ASP A 177 -4.50 -6.19 13.51
N SER A 178 -3.27 -6.43 13.13
CA SER A 178 -2.91 -7.52 12.22
C SER A 178 -3.23 -8.91 12.78
N MET A 179 -3.10 -9.11 14.10
CA MET A 179 -3.43 -10.36 14.78
C MET A 179 -4.93 -10.59 14.92
N VAL A 180 -5.68 -9.53 15.23
CA VAL A 180 -7.11 -9.62 15.52
C VAL A 180 -7.94 -9.68 14.25
N HIS A 181 -7.61 -8.85 13.27
CA HIS A 181 -8.40 -8.68 12.05
C HIS A 181 -7.85 -9.47 10.86
N GLY A 182 -6.54 -9.75 10.81
CA GLY A 182 -5.94 -10.46 9.70
C GLY A 182 -6.51 -11.87 9.47
N PRO A 183 -6.36 -12.83 10.41
CA PRO A 183 -6.71 -14.23 10.15
C PRO A 183 -8.22 -14.52 10.09
N LYS A 184 -9.03 -13.70 10.74
CA LYS A 184 -10.49 -13.95 10.88
C LYS A 184 -11.31 -13.42 9.71
N ASN A 185 -10.72 -12.67 8.80
CA ASN A 185 -11.45 -11.87 7.83
C ASN A 185 -11.15 -12.20 6.36
N LYS A 186 -10.95 -13.50 6.04
CA LYS A 186 -10.84 -13.91 4.63
C LYS A 186 -12.02 -13.36 3.81
N ALA A 187 -13.24 -13.49 4.31
CA ALA A 187 -14.44 -12.98 3.65
C ALA A 187 -14.42 -11.46 3.49
N GLN A 188 -13.97 -10.72 4.51
CA GLN A 188 -13.83 -9.25 4.41
C GLN A 188 -12.75 -8.85 3.41
N MET A 189 -11.59 -9.53 3.41
CA MET A 189 -10.54 -9.29 2.43
C MET A 189 -11.02 -9.58 1.01
N GLU A 190 -11.76 -10.67 0.81
CA GLU A 190 -12.38 -10.99 -0.48
C GLU A 190 -13.40 -9.94 -0.90
N GLN A 191 -14.21 -9.42 0.01
CA GLN A 191 -15.15 -8.33 -0.25
C GLN A 191 -14.43 -7.03 -0.64
N VAL A 192 -13.38 -6.65 0.10
CA VAL A 192 -12.56 -5.46 -0.21
C VAL A 192 -11.87 -5.62 -1.56
N THR A 193 -11.27 -6.78 -1.84
CA THR A 193 -10.63 -7.08 -3.13
C THR A 193 -11.63 -7.05 -4.28
N ALA A 194 -12.82 -7.63 -4.09
CA ALA A 194 -13.87 -7.60 -5.12
C ALA A 194 -14.41 -6.18 -5.35
N ALA A 195 -14.57 -5.38 -4.31
CA ALA A 195 -14.96 -3.98 -4.41
C ALA A 195 -13.90 -3.15 -5.13
N TRP A 196 -12.63 -3.27 -4.70
CA TRP A 196 -11.49 -2.65 -5.35
C TRP A 196 -11.42 -2.98 -6.84
N LYS A 197 -11.61 -4.26 -7.22
CA LYS A 197 -11.58 -4.71 -8.60
C LYS A 197 -12.69 -4.08 -9.47
N ARG A 198 -13.82 -3.72 -8.86
CA ARG A 198 -14.94 -3.01 -9.52
C ARG A 198 -14.85 -1.49 -9.42
N GLY A 199 -13.79 -0.95 -8.84
CA GLY A 199 -13.68 0.48 -8.61
C GLY A 199 -14.60 1.02 -7.50
N ASP A 200 -15.19 0.17 -6.70
CA ASP A 200 -15.99 0.55 -5.54
C ASP A 200 -15.05 0.92 -4.37
N LEU A 201 -15.01 2.21 -4.07
CA LEU A 201 -14.12 2.77 -3.04
C LEU A 201 -14.71 2.70 -1.62
N GLY A 202 -15.98 2.32 -1.46
CA GLY A 202 -16.64 2.25 -0.17
C GLY A 202 -15.89 1.36 0.82
N PRO A 203 -15.71 0.05 0.54
CA PRO A 203 -15.01 -0.86 1.43
C PRO A 203 -13.54 -0.48 1.71
N PRO A 204 -12.69 -0.11 0.73
CA PRO A 204 -11.35 0.38 1.02
C PRO A 204 -11.33 1.64 1.91
N THR A 205 -12.25 2.59 1.69
CA THR A 205 -12.38 3.80 2.51
C THR A 205 -12.80 3.46 3.95
N ALA A 206 -13.75 2.53 4.11
CA ALA A 206 -14.19 2.08 5.43
C ALA A 206 -13.04 1.40 6.20
N GLU A 207 -12.19 0.64 5.52
CA GLU A 207 -11.02 0.00 6.13
C GLU A 207 -10.01 1.03 6.61
N VAL A 208 -9.68 2.04 5.80
CA VAL A 208 -8.81 3.15 6.21
C VAL A 208 -9.41 3.90 7.40
N ALA A 209 -10.73 4.16 7.39
CA ALA A 209 -11.40 4.84 8.50
C ALA A 209 -11.33 4.02 9.79
N ARG A 210 -11.53 2.71 9.72
CA ARG A 210 -11.40 1.78 10.85
C ARG A 210 -9.97 1.78 11.41
N SER A 211 -8.97 1.66 10.55
CA SER A 211 -7.56 1.66 10.95
C SER A 211 -7.18 2.99 11.63
N ARG A 212 -7.65 4.12 11.10
CA ARG A 212 -7.44 5.44 11.72
C ARG A 212 -8.10 5.60 13.09
N GLN A 213 -9.27 5.00 13.30
CA GLN A 213 -9.92 5.00 14.61
C GLN A 213 -9.12 4.18 15.63
N LEU A 214 -8.51 3.09 15.20
CA LEU A 214 -7.72 2.22 16.05
C LEU A 214 -6.33 2.78 16.34
N ASN A 215 -5.67 3.34 15.33
CA ASN A 215 -4.28 3.77 15.41
C ASN A 215 -3.99 4.99 14.50
N LEU A 216 -4.46 6.15 14.92
CA LEU A 216 -4.29 7.39 14.15
C LEU A 216 -2.81 7.76 13.94
N GLY A 217 -1.94 7.49 14.92
CA GLY A 217 -0.51 7.81 14.85
C GLY A 217 0.18 7.04 13.72
N ALA A 218 -0.05 5.73 13.63
CA ALA A 218 0.48 4.91 12.53
C ALA A 218 -0.07 5.36 11.17
N GLU A 219 -1.38 5.63 11.07
CA GLU A 219 -2.02 6.04 9.82
C GLU A 219 -1.49 7.39 9.29
N ILE A 220 -1.30 8.39 10.17
CA ILE A 220 -0.68 9.66 9.79
C ILE A 220 0.72 9.44 9.22
N ARG A 221 1.49 8.54 9.84
CA ARG A 221 2.86 8.24 9.42
C ARG A 221 2.91 7.44 8.13
N LEU A 222 2.08 6.39 8.02
CA LEU A 222 2.06 5.47 6.89
C LEU A 222 1.42 6.08 5.64
N LEU A 223 0.43 6.97 5.81
CA LEU A 223 -0.32 7.55 4.70
C LEU A 223 -0.11 9.07 4.59
N ASP A 224 -0.57 9.88 5.56
CA ASP A 224 -0.69 11.33 5.40
C ASP A 224 0.64 12.01 5.07
N TYR A 225 1.70 11.72 5.84
CA TYR A 225 3.03 12.31 5.60
C TYR A 225 3.64 11.85 4.28
N ARG A 226 3.44 10.60 3.91
CA ARG A 226 3.90 10.07 2.62
C ARG A 226 3.14 10.71 1.47
N ASN A 227 1.82 10.76 1.53
CA ASN A 227 0.95 11.37 0.53
C ASN A 227 1.33 12.83 0.25
N LEU A 228 1.55 13.61 1.31
CA LEU A 228 1.97 15.01 1.21
C LEU A 228 3.33 15.17 0.51
N ARG A 229 4.31 14.33 0.88
CA ARG A 229 5.64 14.33 0.25
C ARG A 229 5.56 13.91 -1.21
N TRP A 230 4.85 12.84 -1.49
CA TRP A 230 4.70 12.31 -2.85
C TRP A 230 4.03 13.32 -3.78
N ALA A 231 2.89 13.87 -3.36
CA ALA A 231 2.19 14.87 -4.16
C ALA A 231 3.08 16.09 -4.50
N LYS A 232 3.90 16.55 -3.55
CA LYS A 232 4.88 17.62 -3.80
C LYS A 232 6.02 17.17 -4.75
N ARG A 233 6.46 15.92 -4.63
CA ARG A 233 7.62 15.38 -5.37
C ARG A 233 7.32 15.19 -6.85
N PHE A 234 6.15 14.67 -7.20
CA PHE A 234 5.84 14.41 -8.60
C PHE A 234 5.04 15.51 -9.32
N GLU A 235 4.47 16.49 -8.61
CA GLU A 235 3.74 17.63 -9.21
C GLU A 235 4.57 18.41 -10.24
N PRO A 236 5.87 18.68 -10.07
CA PRO A 236 6.69 19.32 -11.10
C PRO A 236 6.72 18.56 -12.42
N ARG A 237 6.66 17.24 -12.39
CA ARG A 237 6.61 16.38 -13.58
C ARG A 237 5.27 16.50 -14.30
N ILE A 238 4.17 16.64 -13.56
CA ILE A 238 2.85 16.95 -14.17
C ILE A 238 2.93 18.29 -14.90
N LYS A 239 3.48 19.32 -14.26
CA LYS A 239 3.61 20.67 -14.82
C LYS A 239 4.50 20.71 -16.06
N SER A 240 5.51 19.85 -16.13
CA SER A 240 6.38 19.73 -17.32
C SER A 240 5.73 18.98 -18.49
N GLY A 241 4.50 18.48 -18.32
CA GLY A 241 3.81 17.73 -19.36
C GLY A 241 4.31 16.29 -19.54
N GLU A 242 4.88 15.70 -18.52
CA GLU A 242 5.30 14.31 -18.56
C GLU A 242 4.10 13.36 -18.36
N SER A 243 3.97 12.32 -19.19
CA SER A 243 2.99 11.26 -18.98
C SER A 243 3.50 10.29 -17.92
N ILE A 244 2.76 10.17 -16.80
CA ILE A 244 3.19 9.39 -15.64
C ILE A 244 2.07 8.51 -15.09
N ALA A 245 2.44 7.31 -14.61
CA ALA A 245 1.60 6.51 -13.73
C ALA A 245 2.21 6.50 -12.32
N VAL A 246 1.40 6.82 -11.32
CA VAL A 246 1.73 6.76 -9.89
C VAL A 246 1.07 5.51 -9.33
N VAL A 247 1.86 4.52 -8.98
CA VAL A 247 1.43 3.18 -8.53
C VAL A 247 1.70 3.06 -7.03
N ALA A 248 0.64 2.97 -6.25
CA ALA A 248 0.74 2.81 -4.80
C ALA A 248 -0.46 2.04 -4.23
N GLY A 249 -0.34 1.52 -3.01
CA GLY A 249 -1.44 0.85 -2.33
C GLY A 249 -2.71 1.71 -2.32
N SER A 250 -3.86 1.09 -2.55
CA SER A 250 -5.16 1.78 -2.71
C SER A 250 -5.50 2.69 -1.53
N ALA A 251 -4.99 2.41 -0.33
CA ALA A 251 -5.14 3.26 0.85
C ALA A 251 -4.59 4.69 0.64
N HIS A 252 -3.61 4.88 -0.26
CA HIS A 252 -3.06 6.19 -0.59
C HIS A 252 -3.98 7.06 -1.46
N PHE A 253 -5.07 6.49 -2.00
CA PHE A 253 -6.00 7.18 -2.91
C PHE A 253 -7.42 7.30 -2.36
N VAL A 254 -7.67 6.80 -1.13
CA VAL A 254 -8.96 6.88 -0.44
C VAL A 254 -8.81 7.49 0.97
N GLY A 255 -9.92 7.86 1.58
CA GLY A 255 -9.89 8.47 2.91
C GLY A 255 -9.34 9.91 2.90
N PRO A 256 -9.11 10.51 4.09
CA PRO A 256 -8.62 11.88 4.21
C PRO A 256 -7.15 11.99 3.83
N ASN A 257 -6.74 13.17 3.31
CA ASN A 257 -5.37 13.48 2.91
C ASN A 257 -4.76 12.50 1.88
N ASN A 258 -5.62 11.84 1.10
CA ASN A 258 -5.15 10.96 0.03
C ASN A 258 -4.51 11.76 -1.12
N VAL A 259 -3.66 11.10 -1.91
CA VAL A 259 -2.88 11.74 -3.00
C VAL A 259 -3.78 12.42 -4.01
N ARG A 260 -4.91 11.81 -4.40
CA ARG A 260 -5.86 12.39 -5.35
C ARG A 260 -6.45 13.69 -4.80
N GLU A 261 -6.99 13.68 -3.59
CA GLU A 261 -7.55 14.87 -2.92
C GLU A 261 -6.53 16.02 -2.81
N LEU A 262 -5.26 15.68 -2.48
CA LEU A 262 -4.18 16.67 -2.38
C LEU A 262 -3.86 17.33 -3.72
N LEU A 263 -4.00 16.61 -4.83
CA LEU A 263 -3.83 17.16 -6.17
C LEU A 263 -5.07 17.93 -6.63
N GLU A 264 -6.27 17.44 -6.31
CA GLU A 264 -7.52 18.12 -6.61
C GLU A 264 -7.60 19.50 -5.93
N LYS A 265 -7.14 19.61 -4.68
CA LYS A 265 -6.98 20.89 -3.96
C LYS A 265 -6.00 21.86 -4.64
N ARG A 266 -5.13 21.37 -5.52
CA ARG A 266 -4.19 22.16 -6.34
C ARG A 266 -4.69 22.45 -7.74
N GLY A 267 -5.96 22.09 -8.04
CA GLY A 267 -6.63 22.37 -9.31
C GLY A 267 -6.56 21.27 -10.36
N TYR A 268 -5.92 20.13 -10.08
CA TYR A 268 -5.98 18.98 -10.97
C TYR A 268 -7.36 18.32 -10.90
N LYS A 269 -7.77 17.66 -12.00
CA LYS A 269 -9.05 16.96 -12.07
C LYS A 269 -8.80 15.53 -12.54
N PHE A 270 -9.48 14.59 -11.91
CA PHE A 270 -9.35 13.18 -12.20
C PHE A 270 -10.72 12.54 -12.47
N GLU A 271 -10.76 11.65 -13.43
CA GLU A 271 -11.87 10.73 -13.67
C GLU A 271 -11.44 9.31 -13.30
N GLN A 272 -12.33 8.53 -12.71
CA GLN A 272 -12.10 7.13 -12.40
C GLN A 272 -12.46 6.28 -13.62
N LEU A 273 -11.62 5.28 -13.94
CA LEU A 273 -11.75 4.44 -15.13
C LEU A 273 -12.36 3.07 -14.80
#